data_02e5794fa99270dcf34664bf407c0270
#
_entry.id   02e5794fa99270dcf34664bf407c0270
#
_cell.length_a   1.000
_cell.length_b   1.000
_cell.length_c   1.000
_cell.angle_alpha   90.00
_cell.angle_beta   90.00
_cell.angle_gamma   90.00
#
_symmetry.space_group_name_H-M   'P 1'
#
loop_
_entity.id
_entity.type
_entity.pdbx_description
1 polymer ?
#
loop_
_entity_poly.entity_id
_entity_poly.type
_entity_poly.pdbx_seq_one_letter_code
_entity_poly.pdbx_strand_id
1 'polypeptide(L)'
;MPGASQRSKTTWSPWALEYARTPERYVFGTAPSDFALEVARLVRPGDYVLDLGCGEGRDSVFFAARGAVVFGVDPSADGLAKARRLARLRGIRVRWVHGPATGFLPTGPFDLIFSCGSLHYVSRARRGDLFARLRAMTRPGGHQAHLVFTDDLVHEEKGEIVEYYRAGELRGAFADWQVLKQADHVISCAQDGSVHGHAVQEIVAARPVGPAPWPSDS
;
A
#
# COMPACT_ATOMS: atom_id res chain seq x y z
N MET A 1 -20.81 -22.89 -33.41
CA MET A 1 -20.70 -22.06 -32.21
C MET A 1 -19.26 -22.00 -31.82
N PRO A 2 -18.51 -20.88 -32.03
CA PRO A 2 -17.12 -20.76 -31.58
C PRO A 2 -17.15 -20.36 -30.09
N GLY A 3 -16.34 -21.08 -29.30
CA GLY A 3 -16.25 -20.94 -27.86
C GLY A 3 -15.81 -19.55 -27.41
N ALA A 4 -16.45 -19.07 -26.37
CA ALA A 4 -16.04 -17.89 -25.64
C ALA A 4 -14.63 -18.12 -25.08
N SER A 5 -13.66 -17.43 -25.65
CA SER A 5 -12.29 -17.31 -25.14
C SER A 5 -12.38 -16.82 -23.70
N GLN A 6 -12.00 -17.68 -22.74
CA GLN A 6 -11.71 -17.27 -21.39
C GLN A 6 -10.52 -16.29 -21.46
N ARG A 7 -10.82 -14.99 -21.50
CA ARG A 7 -9.82 -13.98 -21.23
C ARG A 7 -9.28 -14.28 -19.81
N SER A 8 -8.04 -14.66 -19.75
CA SER A 8 -7.25 -14.70 -18.51
C SER A 8 -7.62 -13.45 -17.69
N LYS A 9 -8.10 -13.64 -16.45
CA LYS A 9 -8.27 -12.55 -15.47
C LYS A 9 -6.87 -12.07 -15.10
N THR A 10 -6.26 -11.31 -16.00
CA THR A 10 -5.09 -10.48 -15.69
C THR A 10 -5.48 -9.61 -14.51
N THR A 11 -4.62 -9.51 -13.53
CA THR A 11 -4.66 -8.68 -12.33
C THR A 11 -5.00 -7.22 -12.68
N TRP A 12 -6.29 -6.97 -12.94
CA TRP A 12 -6.80 -5.69 -13.39
C TRP A 12 -7.14 -4.86 -12.15
N SER A 13 -6.66 -3.64 -12.10
CA SER A 13 -7.03 -2.65 -11.09
C SER A 13 -8.00 -1.67 -11.75
N PRO A 14 -9.14 -1.30 -11.15
CA PRO A 14 -10.04 -0.26 -11.65
C PRO A 14 -9.30 1.04 -11.97
N TRP A 15 -8.24 1.32 -11.23
CA TRP A 15 -7.39 2.50 -11.37
C TRP A 15 -6.46 2.45 -12.60
N ALA A 16 -6.14 1.26 -13.14
CA ALA A 16 -5.27 1.15 -14.32
C ALA A 16 -5.85 1.89 -15.52
N LEU A 17 -7.17 1.78 -15.76
CA LEU A 17 -7.85 2.53 -16.83
C LEU A 17 -7.86 4.04 -16.55
N GLU A 18 -8.04 4.45 -15.30
CA GLU A 18 -8.05 5.86 -14.94
C GLU A 18 -6.69 6.50 -15.17
N TYR A 19 -5.61 5.81 -14.79
CA TYR A 19 -4.25 6.28 -15.05
C TYR A 19 -3.93 6.38 -16.54
N ALA A 20 -4.39 5.41 -17.33
CA ALA A 20 -4.24 5.43 -18.80
C ALA A 20 -5.00 6.59 -19.46
N ARG A 21 -6.21 6.90 -18.97
CA ARG A 21 -7.04 8.01 -19.49
C ARG A 21 -6.53 9.40 -19.11
N THR A 22 -5.70 9.50 -18.09
CA THR A 22 -5.19 10.76 -17.55
C THR A 22 -3.66 10.85 -17.55
N PRO A 23 -2.98 10.66 -18.71
CA PRO A 23 -1.52 10.52 -18.77
C PRO A 23 -0.77 11.74 -18.21
N GLU A 24 -1.33 12.95 -18.39
CA GLU A 24 -0.68 14.19 -17.95
C GLU A 24 -1.12 14.68 -16.56
N ARG A 25 -2.28 14.23 -16.08
CA ARG A 25 -2.84 14.65 -14.79
C ARG A 25 -2.62 13.57 -13.75
N TYR A 26 -2.22 13.95 -12.54
CA TYR A 26 -2.18 13.06 -11.37
C TYR A 26 -3.56 13.03 -10.72
N VAL A 27 -4.15 11.83 -10.63
CA VAL A 27 -5.52 11.64 -10.11
C VAL A 27 -5.60 12.03 -8.64
N PHE A 28 -4.62 11.61 -7.86
CA PHE A 28 -4.52 11.92 -6.43
C PHE A 28 -3.59 13.12 -6.13
N GLY A 29 -3.19 13.87 -7.15
CA GLY A 29 -2.20 14.94 -7.01
C GLY A 29 -0.77 14.41 -6.77
N THR A 30 0.13 15.32 -6.40
CA THR A 30 1.55 15.02 -6.19
C THR A 30 2.01 15.27 -4.76
N ALA A 31 1.13 15.77 -3.89
CA ALA A 31 1.35 15.86 -2.46
C ALA A 31 1.21 14.48 -1.81
N PRO A 32 1.98 14.17 -0.75
CA PRO A 32 1.79 12.94 0.00
C PRO A 32 0.39 12.87 0.61
N SER A 33 -0.08 11.64 0.88
CA SER A 33 -1.29 11.44 1.66
C SER A 33 -1.09 11.89 3.12
N ASP A 34 -2.20 12.28 3.79
CA ASP A 34 -2.15 12.63 5.21
C ASP A 34 -1.62 11.46 6.04
N PHE A 35 -1.99 10.23 5.67
CA PHE A 35 -1.48 9.04 6.32
C PHE A 35 0.03 8.86 6.14
N ALA A 36 0.59 9.16 4.93
CA ALA A 36 2.04 9.14 4.73
C ALA A 36 2.76 10.22 5.54
N LEU A 37 2.18 11.44 5.65
CA LEU A 37 2.70 12.50 6.49
C LEU A 37 2.80 12.08 7.96
N GLU A 38 1.77 11.44 8.47
CA GLU A 38 1.75 10.94 9.85
C GLU A 38 2.79 9.84 10.08
N VAL A 39 2.88 8.86 9.16
CA VAL A 39 3.79 7.72 9.27
C VAL A 39 5.25 8.12 9.07
N ALA A 40 5.51 9.26 8.41
CA ALA A 40 6.85 9.73 8.11
C ALA A 40 7.77 9.89 9.34
N ARG A 41 7.20 10.09 10.53
CA ARG A 41 7.97 10.16 11.80
C ARG A 41 8.69 8.85 12.14
N LEU A 42 8.24 7.72 11.57
CA LEU A 42 8.83 6.40 11.76
C LEU A 42 9.96 6.11 10.77
N VAL A 43 10.16 6.97 9.77
CA VAL A 43 11.13 6.78 8.69
C VAL A 43 12.35 7.64 8.90
N ARG A 44 13.53 7.04 8.86
CA ARG A 44 14.83 7.69 8.96
C ARG A 44 15.57 7.64 7.61
N PRO A 45 16.49 8.56 7.35
CA PRO A 45 17.38 8.44 6.19
C PRO A 45 18.11 7.09 6.19
N GLY A 46 18.10 6.40 5.06
CA GLY A 46 18.67 5.08 4.90
C GLY A 46 17.71 3.91 5.16
N ASP A 47 16.55 4.14 5.76
CA ASP A 47 15.55 3.09 5.99
C ASP A 47 15.02 2.52 4.66
N TYR A 48 14.74 1.22 4.65
CA TYR A 48 14.11 0.53 3.53
C TYR A 48 12.59 0.57 3.67
N VAL A 49 11.91 1.16 2.70
CA VAL A 49 10.46 1.30 2.66
C VAL A 49 9.88 0.52 1.48
N LEU A 50 8.86 -0.29 1.73
CA LEU A 50 8.04 -0.94 0.71
C LEU A 50 6.67 -0.27 0.68
N ASP A 51 6.32 0.34 -0.47
CA ASP A 51 5.03 1.00 -0.71
C ASP A 51 4.19 0.13 -1.65
N LEU A 52 3.13 -0.49 -1.11
CA LEU A 52 2.27 -1.44 -1.82
C LEU A 52 1.02 -0.76 -2.38
N GLY A 53 0.84 -0.88 -3.70
CA GLY A 53 -0.19 -0.15 -4.43
C GLY A 53 0.15 1.33 -4.54
N CYS A 54 1.41 1.61 -4.89
CA CYS A 54 1.95 2.97 -4.90
C CYS A 54 1.33 3.89 -5.97
N GLY A 55 0.57 3.35 -6.93
CA GLY A 55 -0.12 4.09 -7.98
C GLY A 55 0.81 5.04 -8.74
N GLU A 56 0.48 6.32 -8.68
CA GLU A 56 1.23 7.43 -9.32
C GLU A 56 2.47 7.88 -8.52
N GLY A 57 2.77 7.22 -7.39
CA GLY A 57 4.03 7.35 -6.65
C GLY A 57 4.16 8.51 -5.68
N ARG A 58 3.07 9.22 -5.34
CA ARG A 58 3.12 10.41 -4.47
C ARG A 58 3.78 10.11 -3.10
N ASP A 59 3.38 9.01 -2.45
CA ASP A 59 3.87 8.62 -1.13
C ASP A 59 5.27 7.99 -1.22
N SER A 60 5.54 7.16 -2.25
CA SER A 60 6.88 6.63 -2.53
C SER A 60 7.93 7.73 -2.71
N VAL A 61 7.61 8.75 -3.52
CA VAL A 61 8.51 9.90 -3.77
C VAL A 61 8.71 10.72 -2.50
N PHE A 62 7.66 10.88 -1.70
CA PHE A 62 7.74 11.58 -0.42
C PHE A 62 8.68 10.89 0.58
N PHE A 63 8.55 9.58 0.77
CA PHE A 63 9.46 8.84 1.66
C PHE A 63 10.91 8.86 1.14
N ALA A 64 11.11 8.72 -0.18
CA ALA A 64 12.44 8.79 -0.77
C ALA A 64 13.06 10.18 -0.65
N ALA A 65 12.28 11.26 -0.73
CA ALA A 65 12.75 12.62 -0.49
C ALA A 65 13.20 12.85 0.96
N ARG A 66 12.79 12.01 1.90
CA ARG A 66 13.25 11.99 3.30
C ARG A 66 14.51 11.13 3.51
N GLY A 67 15.09 10.62 2.41
CA GLY A 67 16.32 9.83 2.44
C GLY A 67 16.11 8.31 2.55
N ALA A 68 14.87 7.82 2.52
CA ALA A 68 14.60 6.38 2.51
C ALA A 68 14.95 5.72 1.17
N VAL A 69 15.30 4.44 1.21
CA VAL A 69 15.45 3.57 0.04
C VAL A 69 14.09 2.93 -0.24
N VAL A 70 13.35 3.47 -1.21
CA VAL A 70 11.95 3.11 -1.45
C VAL A 70 11.79 2.13 -2.61
N PHE A 71 10.93 1.13 -2.41
CA PHE A 71 10.42 0.21 -3.42
C PHE A 71 8.90 0.44 -3.54
N GLY A 72 8.48 0.97 -4.70
CA GLY A 72 7.06 1.16 -5.01
C GLY A 72 6.55 0.02 -5.90
N VAL A 73 5.51 -0.67 -5.46
CA VAL A 73 4.89 -1.81 -6.15
C VAL A 73 3.48 -1.44 -6.59
N ASP A 74 3.17 -1.59 -7.87
CA ASP A 74 1.83 -1.34 -8.40
C ASP A 74 1.53 -2.22 -9.62
N PRO A 75 0.29 -2.74 -9.79
CA PRO A 75 -0.10 -3.52 -10.97
C PRO A 75 -0.32 -2.67 -12.22
N SER A 76 -0.42 -1.34 -12.11
CA SER A 76 -0.63 -0.44 -13.24
C SER A 76 0.68 0.04 -13.84
N ALA A 77 0.95 -0.33 -15.09
CA ALA A 77 2.09 0.18 -15.84
C ALA A 77 1.99 1.70 -16.06
N ASP A 78 0.77 2.22 -16.30
CA ASP A 78 0.51 3.66 -16.50
C ASP A 78 0.67 4.45 -15.21
N GLY A 79 0.20 3.91 -14.07
CA GLY A 79 0.48 4.47 -12.76
C GLY A 79 1.99 4.59 -12.50
N LEU A 80 2.72 3.51 -12.74
CA LEU A 80 4.19 3.50 -12.59
C LEU A 80 4.92 4.41 -13.58
N ALA A 81 4.37 4.64 -14.80
CA ALA A 81 4.95 5.60 -15.73
C ALA A 81 4.86 7.03 -15.18
N LYS A 82 3.72 7.40 -14.60
CA LYS A 82 3.52 8.69 -13.90
C LYS A 82 4.40 8.79 -12.65
N ALA A 83 4.50 7.71 -11.86
CA ALA A 83 5.36 7.65 -10.68
C ALA A 83 6.84 7.92 -11.03
N ARG A 84 7.34 7.29 -12.11
CA ARG A 84 8.69 7.55 -12.64
C ARG A 84 8.87 9.00 -13.09
N ARG A 85 7.83 9.59 -13.75
CA ARG A 85 7.84 11.00 -14.14
C ARG A 85 7.92 11.91 -12.93
N LEU A 86 7.09 11.67 -11.88
CA LEU A 86 7.10 12.43 -10.65
C LEU A 86 8.47 12.39 -9.96
N ALA A 87 9.04 11.18 -9.82
CA ALA A 87 10.36 11.00 -9.22
C ALA A 87 11.45 11.77 -9.98
N ARG A 88 11.46 11.72 -11.32
CA ARG A 88 12.40 12.51 -12.16
C ARG A 88 12.23 14.02 -11.95
N LEU A 89 10.99 14.53 -11.95
CA LEU A 89 10.72 15.95 -11.74
C LEU A 89 11.18 16.46 -10.37
N ARG A 90 11.21 15.60 -9.38
CA ARG A 90 11.66 15.91 -8.02
C ARG A 90 13.16 15.58 -7.78
N GLY A 91 13.87 15.03 -8.77
CA GLY A 91 15.26 14.60 -8.61
C GLY A 91 15.43 13.41 -7.65
N ILE A 92 14.38 12.61 -7.45
CA ILE A 92 14.31 11.51 -6.48
C ILE A 92 14.45 10.17 -7.17
N ARG A 93 15.10 9.21 -6.50
CA ARG A 93 15.21 7.82 -6.96
C ARG A 93 14.31 6.91 -6.16
N VAL A 94 13.48 6.13 -6.86
CA VAL A 94 12.63 5.07 -6.29
C VAL A 94 12.79 3.82 -7.14
N ARG A 95 12.77 2.65 -6.54
CA ARG A 95 12.79 1.35 -7.23
C ARG A 95 11.36 0.92 -7.50
N TRP A 96 10.97 0.86 -8.76
CA TRP A 96 9.60 0.56 -9.18
C TRP A 96 9.48 -0.91 -9.61
N VAL A 97 8.49 -1.60 -9.06
CA VAL A 97 8.16 -3.00 -9.37
C VAL A 97 6.75 -3.05 -9.95
N HIS A 98 6.64 -3.55 -11.18
CA HIS A 98 5.35 -3.74 -11.84
C HIS A 98 4.77 -5.11 -11.48
N GLY A 99 3.69 -5.13 -10.74
CA GLY A 99 2.98 -6.34 -10.32
C GLY A 99 2.03 -6.11 -9.16
N PRO A 100 1.15 -7.08 -8.89
CA PRO A 100 0.23 -7.03 -7.76
C PRO A 100 0.97 -7.24 -6.44
N ALA A 101 0.43 -6.71 -5.35
CA ALA A 101 0.95 -6.90 -4.00
C ALA A 101 1.07 -8.39 -3.59
N THR A 102 0.25 -9.26 -4.18
CA THR A 102 0.28 -10.71 -3.97
C THR A 102 1.26 -11.46 -4.88
N GLY A 103 1.93 -10.76 -5.80
CA GLY A 103 2.91 -11.30 -6.73
C GLY A 103 4.33 -11.34 -6.17
N PHE A 104 5.31 -11.17 -7.08
CA PHE A 104 6.70 -10.99 -6.69
C PHE A 104 6.87 -9.68 -5.93
N LEU A 105 7.49 -9.75 -4.76
CA LEU A 105 7.89 -8.59 -3.98
C LEU A 105 9.41 -8.57 -3.83
N PRO A 106 10.04 -7.39 -3.73
CA PRO A 106 11.46 -7.28 -3.41
C PRO A 106 11.80 -8.00 -2.11
N THR A 107 12.99 -8.56 -2.04
CA THR A 107 13.46 -9.23 -0.83
C THR A 107 13.72 -8.19 0.26
N GLY A 108 13.13 -8.39 1.46
CA GLY A 108 13.40 -7.58 2.65
C GLY A 108 14.76 -7.89 3.31
N PRO A 109 14.97 -7.47 4.54
CA PRO A 109 13.96 -6.89 5.44
C PRO A 109 13.70 -5.40 5.18
N PHE A 110 12.47 -4.95 5.53
CA PHE A 110 12.05 -3.55 5.44
C PHE A 110 11.89 -2.94 6.84
N ASP A 111 12.20 -1.66 6.93
CA ASP A 111 11.99 -0.82 8.12
C ASP A 111 10.54 -0.41 8.23
N LEU A 112 9.92 -0.10 7.07
CA LEU A 112 8.51 0.21 6.95
C LEU A 112 7.92 -0.52 5.74
N ILE A 113 6.77 -1.17 5.95
CA ILE A 113 5.88 -1.60 4.86
C ILE A 113 4.63 -0.73 4.96
N PHE A 114 4.35 0.00 3.88
CA PHE A 114 3.30 0.99 3.80
C PHE A 114 2.27 0.62 2.72
N SER A 115 1.00 0.95 2.95
CA SER A 115 -0.03 0.97 1.91
C SER A 115 -1.12 1.96 2.27
N CYS A 116 -1.60 2.71 1.29
CA CYS A 116 -2.67 3.69 1.48
C CYS A 116 -3.75 3.50 0.40
N GLY A 117 -4.93 3.00 0.80
CA GLY A 117 -6.06 2.82 -0.08
C GLY A 117 -5.85 1.78 -1.20
N SER A 118 -5.11 0.69 -0.96
CA SER A 118 -4.77 -0.29 -2.00
C SER A 118 -5.05 -1.76 -1.64
N LEU A 119 -4.88 -2.18 -0.39
CA LEU A 119 -4.96 -3.60 -0.04
C LEU A 119 -6.40 -4.16 -0.03
N HIS A 120 -7.43 -3.33 -0.04
CA HIS A 120 -8.82 -3.78 -0.19
C HIS A 120 -9.10 -4.34 -1.60
N TYR A 121 -8.25 -4.08 -2.60
CA TYR A 121 -8.31 -4.74 -3.91
C TYR A 121 -7.74 -6.18 -3.89
N VAL A 122 -7.10 -6.59 -2.82
CA VAL A 122 -6.67 -7.98 -2.62
C VAL A 122 -7.86 -8.80 -2.12
N SER A 123 -8.19 -9.89 -2.83
CA SER A 123 -9.29 -10.77 -2.42
C SER A 123 -9.07 -11.31 -1.01
N ARG A 124 -10.15 -11.41 -0.23
CA ARG A 124 -10.09 -11.82 1.18
C ARG A 124 -9.37 -13.15 1.36
N ALA A 125 -9.58 -14.10 0.44
CA ALA A 125 -8.91 -15.41 0.47
C ALA A 125 -7.36 -15.34 0.41
N ARG A 126 -6.80 -14.25 -0.13
CA ARG A 126 -5.35 -14.08 -0.29
C ARG A 126 -4.71 -13.17 0.76
N ARG A 127 -5.51 -12.50 1.59
CA ARG A 127 -4.99 -11.52 2.58
C ARG A 127 -4.14 -12.18 3.65
N GLY A 128 -4.56 -13.37 4.13
CA GLY A 128 -3.79 -14.11 5.14
C GLY A 128 -2.37 -14.40 4.68
N ASP A 129 -2.21 -14.98 3.49
CA ASP A 129 -0.89 -15.27 2.91
C ASP A 129 -0.07 -13.99 2.65
N LEU A 130 -0.74 -12.93 2.15
CA LEU A 130 -0.08 -11.64 1.94
C LEU A 130 0.48 -11.12 3.27
N PHE A 131 -0.34 -10.99 4.31
CA PHE A 131 0.14 -10.46 5.60
C PHE A 131 1.20 -11.35 6.23
N ALA A 132 1.11 -12.68 6.13
CA ALA A 132 2.17 -13.58 6.59
C ALA A 132 3.52 -13.26 5.91
N ARG A 133 3.52 -13.03 4.60
CA ARG A 133 4.72 -12.62 3.85
C ARG A 133 5.23 -11.25 4.28
N LEU A 134 4.35 -10.25 4.37
CA LEU A 134 4.73 -8.89 4.76
C LEU A 134 5.33 -8.87 6.18
N ARG A 135 4.75 -9.63 7.09
CA ARG A 135 5.27 -9.79 8.45
C ARG A 135 6.67 -10.39 8.47
N ALA A 136 6.92 -11.42 7.66
CA ALA A 136 8.25 -12.03 7.52
C ALA A 136 9.28 -11.04 6.94
N MET A 137 8.85 -10.17 6.02
CA MET A 137 9.69 -9.17 5.35
C MET A 137 9.93 -7.91 6.19
N THR A 138 9.20 -7.69 7.27
CA THR A 138 9.44 -6.57 8.19
C THR A 138 10.57 -6.95 9.14
N ARG A 139 11.58 -6.11 9.33
CA ARG A 139 12.65 -6.38 10.30
C ARG A 139 12.12 -6.38 11.75
N PRO A 140 12.77 -7.07 12.71
CA PRO A 140 12.48 -6.88 14.13
C PRO A 140 12.61 -5.40 14.50
N GLY A 141 11.62 -4.84 15.20
CA GLY A 141 11.52 -3.40 15.50
C GLY A 141 11.09 -2.52 14.32
N GLY A 142 10.89 -3.08 13.13
CA GLY A 142 10.32 -2.38 11.99
C GLY A 142 8.80 -2.25 12.10
N HIS A 143 8.19 -1.55 11.15
CA HIS A 143 6.79 -1.15 11.20
C HIS A 143 6.01 -1.60 9.97
N GLN A 144 4.72 -1.80 10.17
CA GLN A 144 3.75 -1.82 9.07
C GLN A 144 2.70 -0.74 9.31
N ALA A 145 2.31 -0.05 8.23
CA ALA A 145 1.31 1.01 8.25
C ALA A 145 0.36 0.84 7.06
N HIS A 146 -0.91 0.61 7.34
CA HIS A 146 -1.91 0.32 6.32
C HIS A 146 -3.17 1.15 6.53
N LEU A 147 -3.66 1.78 5.46
CA LEU A 147 -5.00 2.34 5.36
C LEU A 147 -5.79 1.49 4.37
N VAL A 148 -6.92 0.93 4.82
CA VAL A 148 -7.82 0.10 4.01
C VAL A 148 -9.24 0.62 4.09
N PHE A 149 -10.06 0.32 3.08
CA PHE A 149 -11.49 0.61 3.11
C PHE A 149 -12.23 -0.55 3.78
N THR A 150 -13.27 -0.19 4.57
CA THR A 150 -14.08 -1.13 5.34
C THR A 150 -15.52 -1.22 4.82
N ASP A 151 -16.19 -2.32 5.12
CA ASP A 151 -17.56 -2.58 4.69
C ASP A 151 -18.63 -1.83 5.54
N ASP A 152 -18.22 -0.96 6.43
CA ASP A 152 -19.12 -0.06 7.17
C ASP A 152 -19.76 0.99 6.23
N LEU A 153 -19.11 1.34 5.13
CA LEU A 153 -19.63 2.20 4.07
C LEU A 153 -19.15 1.68 2.72
N VAL A 154 -20.02 0.94 2.03
CA VAL A 154 -19.70 0.35 0.73
C VAL A 154 -19.98 1.33 -0.40
N HIS A 155 -19.00 1.57 -1.24
CA HIS A 155 -19.11 2.32 -2.48
C HIS A 155 -18.66 1.45 -3.65
N GLU A 156 -19.38 1.54 -4.78
CA GLU A 156 -19.00 0.82 -5.99
C GLU A 156 -17.84 1.53 -6.68
N GLU A 157 -16.65 0.93 -6.60
CA GLU A 157 -15.43 1.48 -7.16
C GLU A 157 -15.38 1.29 -8.69
N LYS A 158 -15.72 2.35 -9.45
CA LYS A 158 -15.65 2.36 -10.92
C LYS A 158 -16.36 1.15 -11.59
N GLY A 159 -17.51 0.76 -11.04
CA GLY A 159 -18.28 -0.39 -11.53
C GLY A 159 -17.78 -1.75 -11.05
N GLU A 160 -16.86 -1.79 -10.09
CA GLU A 160 -16.31 -3.02 -9.51
C GLU A 160 -16.77 -3.20 -8.06
N ILE A 161 -17.17 -4.41 -7.71
CA ILE A 161 -17.42 -4.79 -6.31
C ILE A 161 -16.09 -5.23 -5.71
N VAL A 162 -15.62 -4.44 -4.75
CA VAL A 162 -14.39 -4.70 -4.02
C VAL A 162 -14.71 -5.41 -2.71
N GLU A 163 -13.90 -6.39 -2.33
CA GLU A 163 -14.03 -7.07 -1.04
C GLU A 163 -13.43 -6.19 0.08
N TYR A 164 -14.18 -5.20 0.56
CA TYR A 164 -13.74 -4.35 1.66
C TYR A 164 -13.43 -5.15 2.93
N TYR A 165 -12.61 -4.58 3.80
CA TYR A 165 -12.23 -5.20 5.06
C TYR A 165 -13.42 -5.20 6.02
N ARG A 166 -13.57 -6.28 6.78
CA ARG A 166 -14.54 -6.38 7.88
C ARG A 166 -13.97 -5.76 9.14
N ALA A 167 -14.84 -5.35 10.05
CA ALA A 167 -14.44 -4.91 11.38
C ALA A 167 -13.49 -5.92 12.04
N GLY A 168 -12.34 -5.44 12.50
CA GLY A 168 -11.32 -6.26 13.16
C GLY A 168 -10.44 -7.12 12.25
N GLU A 169 -10.75 -7.26 10.94
CA GLU A 169 -9.97 -8.10 10.02
C GLU A 169 -8.51 -7.61 9.91
N LEU A 170 -8.30 -6.31 9.69
CA LEU A 170 -6.97 -5.74 9.61
C LEU A 170 -6.24 -5.83 10.96
N ARG A 171 -6.92 -5.55 12.07
CA ARG A 171 -6.36 -5.66 13.42
C ARG A 171 -5.91 -7.08 13.75
N GLY A 172 -6.67 -8.09 13.29
CA GLY A 172 -6.34 -9.50 13.48
C GLY A 172 -5.00 -9.89 12.87
N ALA A 173 -4.60 -9.27 11.75
CA ALA A 173 -3.31 -9.52 11.11
C ALA A 173 -2.11 -9.11 11.99
N PHE A 174 -2.33 -8.31 13.03
CA PHE A 174 -1.31 -7.77 13.95
C PHE A 174 -1.60 -8.11 15.42
N ALA A 175 -2.26 -9.26 15.70
CA ALA A 175 -2.70 -9.62 17.05
C ALA A 175 -1.53 -9.70 18.06
N ASP A 176 -0.36 -10.17 17.63
CA ASP A 176 0.88 -10.36 18.39
C ASP A 176 1.91 -9.21 18.21
N TRP A 177 1.55 -8.13 17.49
CA TRP A 177 2.40 -6.96 17.32
C TRP A 177 1.96 -5.82 18.24
N GLN A 178 2.90 -4.92 18.54
CA GLN A 178 2.57 -3.68 19.25
C GLN A 178 1.82 -2.74 18.30
N VAL A 179 0.52 -2.56 18.51
CA VAL A 179 -0.25 -1.56 17.75
C VAL A 179 0.03 -0.18 18.33
N LEU A 180 0.61 0.69 17.49
CA LEU A 180 0.96 2.07 17.84
C LEU A 180 -0.19 3.04 17.53
N LYS A 181 -0.99 2.70 16.52
CA LYS A 181 -2.19 3.44 16.12
C LYS A 181 -3.21 2.46 15.54
N GLN A 182 -4.46 2.68 15.90
CA GLN A 182 -5.64 2.18 15.19
C GLN A 182 -6.68 3.28 15.17
N ALA A 183 -7.23 3.58 13.99
CA ALA A 183 -8.27 4.58 13.84
C ALA A 183 -9.27 4.12 12.78
N ASP A 184 -10.55 4.31 13.06
CA ASP A 184 -11.66 4.08 12.14
C ASP A 184 -12.33 5.43 11.90
N HIS A 185 -12.47 5.85 10.65
CA HIS A 185 -13.09 7.14 10.30
C HIS A 185 -13.61 7.12 8.86
N VAL A 186 -14.24 8.21 8.44
CA VAL A 186 -14.70 8.38 7.05
C VAL A 186 -13.86 9.44 6.37
N ILE A 187 -13.34 9.09 5.18
CA ILE A 187 -12.67 10.05 4.30
C ILE A 187 -13.61 10.44 3.15
N SER A 188 -13.48 11.69 2.67
CA SER A 188 -14.18 12.16 1.48
C SER A 188 -13.34 11.90 0.23
N CYS A 189 -13.96 11.37 -0.81
CA CYS A 189 -13.38 11.10 -2.11
C CYS A 189 -14.19 11.80 -3.20
N ALA A 190 -13.50 12.28 -4.25
CA ALA A 190 -14.14 12.91 -5.41
C ALA A 190 -13.45 12.51 -6.74
N GLN A 191 -12.58 11.50 -6.72
CA GLN A 191 -11.73 11.15 -7.84
C GLN A 191 -12.49 10.41 -8.97
N ASP A 192 -13.68 9.91 -8.71
CA ASP A 192 -14.56 9.27 -9.70
C ASP A 192 -15.56 10.26 -10.34
N GLY A 193 -15.50 11.55 -9.96
CA GLY A 193 -16.36 12.63 -10.49
C GLY A 193 -17.58 12.94 -9.63
N SER A 194 -17.83 12.18 -8.56
CA SER A 194 -18.85 12.46 -7.54
C SER A 194 -18.23 12.50 -6.14
N VAL A 195 -18.73 13.38 -5.27
CA VAL A 195 -18.27 13.41 -3.87
C VAL A 195 -18.97 12.30 -3.10
N HIS A 196 -18.20 11.39 -2.53
CA HIS A 196 -18.70 10.28 -1.71
C HIS A 196 -17.74 10.02 -0.53
N GLY A 197 -18.20 9.20 0.43
CA GLY A 197 -17.42 8.81 1.59
C GLY A 197 -16.90 7.38 1.47
N HIS A 198 -15.74 7.12 2.05
CA HIS A 198 -15.26 5.76 2.32
C HIS A 198 -15.03 5.62 3.82
N ALA A 199 -15.61 4.58 4.43
CA ALA A 199 -15.19 4.17 5.76
C ALA A 199 -13.81 3.51 5.64
N VAL A 200 -12.88 3.95 6.47
CA VAL A 200 -11.49 3.49 6.43
C VAL A 200 -11.03 3.04 7.81
N GLN A 201 -10.15 2.07 7.82
CA GLN A 201 -9.38 1.70 9.00
C GLN A 201 -7.90 1.93 8.72
N GLU A 202 -7.25 2.62 9.65
CA GLU A 202 -5.82 2.80 9.70
C GLU A 202 -5.22 1.94 10.80
N ILE A 203 -4.10 1.32 10.52
CA ILE A 203 -3.28 0.64 11.52
C ILE A 203 -1.81 0.99 11.33
N VAL A 204 -1.12 1.24 12.44
CA VAL A 204 0.33 1.30 12.50
C VAL A 204 0.77 0.33 13.59
N ALA A 205 1.57 -0.66 13.21
CA ALA A 205 2.01 -1.70 14.12
C ALA A 205 3.53 -1.89 14.04
N ALA A 206 4.18 -2.08 15.18
CA ALA A 206 5.60 -2.38 15.29
C ALA A 206 5.80 -3.89 15.48
N ARG A 207 6.72 -4.47 14.72
CA ARG A 207 7.15 -5.85 14.91
C ARG A 207 7.94 -5.95 16.22
N PRO A 208 7.61 -6.89 17.14
CA PRO A 208 8.39 -7.08 18.35
C PRO A 208 9.87 -7.29 18.02
N VAL A 209 10.73 -6.65 18.80
CA VAL A 209 12.15 -7.00 18.86
C VAL A 209 12.19 -8.32 19.61
N GLY A 210 12.68 -9.41 18.98
CA GLY A 210 12.84 -10.69 19.67
C GLY A 210 13.67 -10.52 20.94
N PRO A 211 13.62 -11.46 21.89
CA PRO A 211 14.51 -11.41 23.06
C PRO A 211 15.94 -11.19 22.56
N ALA A 212 16.67 -10.30 23.22
CA ALA A 212 18.08 -10.09 22.94
C ALA A 212 18.77 -11.46 22.93
N PRO A 213 19.68 -11.73 21.96
CA PRO A 213 20.45 -12.96 22.01
C PRO A 213 21.06 -13.04 23.40
N TRP A 214 20.82 -14.17 24.08
CA TRP A 214 21.36 -14.45 25.41
C TRP A 214 22.86 -14.15 25.36
N PRO A 215 23.43 -13.38 26.33
CA PRO A 215 24.88 -13.17 26.35
C PRO A 215 25.52 -14.57 26.38
N SER A 216 26.35 -14.85 25.38
CA SER A 216 27.20 -16.04 25.38
C SER A 216 28.06 -15.94 26.63
N ASP A 217 27.84 -16.84 27.59
CA ASP A 217 28.74 -17.01 28.73
C ASP A 217 30.16 -17.18 28.18
N SER A 218 30.96 -16.18 28.40
CA SER A 218 32.41 -16.16 28.15
C SER A 218 33.16 -16.73 29.34
#